data_7e8927cb7fb81c318cb449a509602fb6
#
_entry.id   7e8927cb7fb81c318cb449a509602fb6
#
_cell.length_a   1.000
_cell.length_b   1.000
_cell.length_c   1.000
_cell.angle_alpha   90.00
_cell.angle_beta   90.00
_cell.angle_gamma   90.00
#
_symmetry.space_group_name_H-M   'P 1'
#
loop_
_entity.id
_entity.type
_entity.pdbx_description
1 polymer ?
#
loop_
_entity_poly.entity_id
_entity_poly.type
_entity_poly.pdbx_seq_one_letter_code
_entity_poly.pdbx_strand_id
1 'polypeptide(L)'
;ESLPGIENKRMKKKIEIASWPRRSHYEYFQTFECPMFSITSPVRVDALYRYAKQEGISFFALCLFVLLKAVNKIPQLRQRVEEGEVWEYESVDALVPVLAADGEFTQILVEYRAELADFLEHAVPLIQAAKQAPARANPCHRTDIAVFSCLPWIPFTQVASAYRVFRGQYLPLIHWGKMEADVSGRLMMPVAIQANHVLVDGVHVGNFYKNIDCFCCGF
;
A
#
# COMPACT_ATOMS: atom_id res chain seq x y z
N GLU A 1 -4.64 16.83 23.81
CA GLU A 1 -4.13 15.63 24.49
C GLU A 1 -3.68 14.66 23.41
N SER A 2 -2.38 14.39 23.33
CA SER A 2 -1.81 13.38 22.42
C SER A 2 -2.28 12.01 22.89
N LEU A 3 -3.04 11.32 22.01
CA LEU A 3 -3.34 9.90 22.20
C LEU A 3 -2.01 9.14 22.35
N PRO A 4 -1.92 8.09 23.18
CA PRO A 4 -0.70 7.29 23.33
C PRO A 4 -0.29 6.80 21.92
N GLY A 5 0.84 7.30 21.43
CA GLY A 5 1.32 7.04 20.10
C GLY A 5 1.60 5.54 19.96
N ILE A 6 1.02 4.93 18.93
CA ILE A 6 1.54 3.67 18.41
C ILE A 6 2.91 4.03 17.83
N GLU A 7 3.97 3.70 18.55
CA GLU A 7 5.34 3.90 18.08
C GLU A 7 5.61 3.09 16.81
N ASN A 8 6.44 3.62 15.93
CA ASN A 8 6.93 2.87 14.77
C ASN A 8 7.63 1.59 15.25
N LYS A 9 7.28 0.46 14.65
CA LYS A 9 7.82 -0.85 15.05
C LYS A 9 9.01 -1.31 14.19
N ARG A 10 9.18 -0.68 13.01
CA ARG A 10 10.20 -1.10 12.05
C ARG A 10 11.49 -0.33 12.22
N MET A 11 12.60 -1.00 12.11
CA MET A 11 13.91 -0.34 12.07
C MET A 11 14.04 0.53 10.83
N LYS A 12 14.79 1.61 10.94
CA LYS A 12 15.07 2.54 9.85
C LYS A 12 16.54 2.94 9.82
N LYS A 13 17.03 3.24 8.63
CA LYS A 13 18.37 3.82 8.42
C LYS A 13 18.24 5.21 7.81
N LYS A 14 19.10 6.12 8.23
CA LYS A 14 19.19 7.46 7.65
C LYS A 14 19.83 7.41 6.27
N ILE A 15 19.32 8.21 5.36
CA ILE A 15 19.93 8.45 4.05
C ILE A 15 20.67 9.78 4.12
N GLU A 16 21.98 9.75 3.87
CA GLU A 16 22.81 10.94 3.82
C GLU A 16 22.53 11.71 2.53
N ILE A 17 21.78 12.81 2.64
CA ILE A 17 21.33 13.62 1.49
C ILE A 17 22.53 14.15 0.69
N ALA A 18 23.63 14.52 1.35
CA ALA A 18 24.81 15.09 0.68
C ALA A 18 25.43 14.16 -0.36
N SER A 19 25.38 12.84 -0.14
CA SER A 19 25.92 11.80 -1.02
C SER A 19 24.83 11.02 -1.77
N TRP A 20 23.56 11.39 -1.58
CA TRP A 20 22.45 10.64 -2.18
C TRP A 20 22.35 10.95 -3.70
N PRO A 21 22.39 9.94 -4.59
CA PRO A 21 22.31 10.16 -6.04
C PRO A 21 21.03 10.89 -6.47
N ARG A 22 19.95 10.81 -5.67
CA ARG A 22 18.67 11.45 -5.94
C ARG A 22 18.54 12.86 -5.35
N ARG A 23 19.61 13.42 -4.77
CA ARG A 23 19.59 14.71 -4.07
C ARG A 23 18.96 15.83 -4.89
N SER A 24 19.35 16.00 -6.16
CA SER A 24 18.84 17.08 -7.02
C SER A 24 17.34 16.98 -7.28
N HIS A 25 16.81 15.76 -7.47
CA HIS A 25 15.37 15.53 -7.62
C HIS A 25 14.63 15.78 -6.30
N TYR A 26 15.19 15.32 -5.18
CA TYR A 26 14.67 15.57 -3.86
C TYR A 26 14.52 17.07 -3.58
N GLU A 27 15.59 17.85 -3.76
CA GLU A 27 15.60 19.30 -3.57
C GLU A 27 14.60 19.99 -4.51
N TYR A 28 14.53 19.57 -5.79
CA TYR A 28 13.63 20.13 -6.79
C TYR A 28 12.15 19.88 -6.42
N PHE A 29 11.76 18.64 -6.17
CA PHE A 29 10.34 18.34 -5.88
C PHE A 29 9.88 18.84 -4.52
N GLN A 30 10.76 19.14 -3.59
CA GLN A 30 10.40 19.84 -2.35
C GLN A 30 9.92 21.28 -2.58
N THR A 31 10.20 21.88 -3.72
CA THR A 31 9.69 23.22 -4.04
C THR A 31 8.22 23.21 -4.48
N PHE A 32 7.66 22.05 -4.78
CA PHE A 32 6.27 21.91 -5.24
C PHE A 32 5.31 21.99 -4.04
N GLU A 33 4.19 22.69 -4.23
CA GLU A 33 3.13 22.74 -3.21
C GLU A 33 2.49 21.37 -3.00
N CYS A 34 2.27 20.62 -4.10
CA CYS A 34 1.69 19.29 -4.10
C CYS A 34 2.49 18.33 -5.00
N PRO A 35 3.55 17.70 -4.49
CA PRO A 35 4.36 16.78 -5.28
C PRO A 35 3.77 15.37 -5.39
N MET A 36 2.47 15.21 -5.17
CA MET A 36 1.78 13.93 -5.29
C MET A 36 1.45 13.63 -6.75
N PHE A 37 1.66 12.38 -7.17
CA PHE A 37 1.21 11.88 -8.46
C PHE A 37 0.57 10.50 -8.30
N SER A 38 -0.27 10.12 -9.26
CA SER A 38 -0.98 8.84 -9.27
C SER A 38 -0.83 8.16 -10.62
N ILE A 39 -0.60 6.84 -10.60
CA ILE A 39 -0.60 5.98 -11.78
C ILE A 39 -1.55 4.83 -11.53
N THR A 40 -2.43 4.57 -12.49
CA THR A 40 -3.32 3.39 -12.47
C THR A 40 -2.97 2.49 -13.66
N SER A 41 -2.84 1.20 -13.40
CA SER A 41 -2.63 0.18 -14.43
C SER A 41 -3.42 -1.08 -14.10
N PRO A 42 -4.01 -1.75 -15.10
CA PRO A 42 -4.63 -3.05 -14.90
C PRO A 42 -3.55 -4.11 -14.64
N VAL A 43 -3.81 -5.01 -13.70
CA VAL A 43 -2.94 -6.14 -13.34
C VAL A 43 -3.70 -7.44 -13.61
N ARG A 44 -3.03 -8.42 -14.20
CA ARG A 44 -3.60 -9.72 -14.44
C ARG A 44 -3.62 -10.56 -13.16
N VAL A 45 -4.80 -11.08 -12.79
CA VAL A 45 -5.00 -11.76 -11.50
C VAL A 45 -5.62 -13.17 -11.63
N ASP A 46 -5.63 -13.78 -12.83
CA ASP A 46 -6.24 -15.11 -13.05
C ASP A 46 -5.65 -16.17 -12.13
N ALA A 47 -4.33 -16.27 -12.05
CA ALA A 47 -3.66 -17.29 -11.24
C ALA A 47 -3.94 -17.05 -9.74
N LEU A 48 -3.79 -15.81 -9.29
CA LEU A 48 -4.08 -15.43 -7.90
C LEU A 48 -5.54 -15.74 -7.52
N TYR A 49 -6.50 -15.47 -8.41
CA TYR A 49 -7.91 -15.74 -8.16
C TYR A 49 -8.22 -17.25 -8.12
N ARG A 50 -7.64 -18.02 -9.06
CA ARG A 50 -7.78 -19.49 -9.05
C ARG A 50 -7.22 -20.08 -7.77
N TYR A 51 -6.03 -19.67 -7.37
CA TYR A 51 -5.40 -20.12 -6.14
C TYR A 51 -6.28 -19.80 -4.92
N ALA A 52 -6.82 -18.57 -4.82
CA ALA A 52 -7.75 -18.19 -3.77
C ALA A 52 -8.95 -19.15 -3.66
N LYS A 53 -9.51 -19.54 -4.81
CA LYS A 53 -10.68 -20.44 -4.87
C LYS A 53 -10.32 -21.88 -4.52
N GLN A 54 -9.19 -22.38 -4.99
CA GLN A 54 -8.73 -23.76 -4.75
C GLN A 54 -8.38 -23.97 -3.27
N GLU A 55 -7.69 -23.03 -2.68
CA GLU A 55 -7.24 -23.10 -1.27
C GLU A 55 -8.28 -22.57 -0.27
N GLY A 56 -9.43 -22.04 -0.72
CA GLY A 56 -10.44 -21.44 0.16
C GLY A 56 -9.97 -20.18 0.89
N ILE A 57 -8.99 -19.47 0.30
CA ILE A 57 -8.38 -18.29 0.89
C ILE A 57 -9.12 -17.01 0.45
N SER A 58 -9.20 -16.03 1.34
CA SER A 58 -9.75 -14.71 1.03
C SER A 58 -8.95 -14.03 -0.09
N PHE A 59 -9.59 -13.76 -1.24
CA PHE A 59 -8.96 -13.02 -2.34
C PHE A 59 -8.51 -11.62 -1.91
N PHE A 60 -9.27 -10.96 -1.04
CA PHE A 60 -8.85 -9.68 -0.44
C PHE A 60 -7.53 -9.80 0.32
N ALA A 61 -7.38 -10.82 1.16
CA ALA A 61 -6.16 -11.03 1.93
C ALA A 61 -4.96 -11.36 1.02
N LEU A 62 -5.18 -12.14 -0.04
CA LEU A 62 -4.14 -12.43 -1.05
C LEU A 62 -3.73 -11.18 -1.84
N CYS A 63 -4.68 -10.35 -2.26
CA CYS A 63 -4.38 -9.07 -2.91
C CYS A 63 -3.57 -8.17 -1.98
N LEU A 64 -3.98 -8.04 -0.71
CA LEU A 64 -3.25 -7.24 0.27
C LEU A 64 -1.81 -7.75 0.46
N PHE A 65 -1.61 -9.09 0.54
CA PHE A 65 -0.28 -9.69 0.62
C PHE A 65 0.60 -9.33 -0.57
N VAL A 66 0.10 -9.56 -1.80
CA VAL A 66 0.86 -9.30 -3.03
C VAL A 66 1.23 -7.83 -3.16
N LEU A 67 0.28 -6.93 -2.92
CA LEU A 67 0.49 -5.49 -3.03
C LEU A 67 1.45 -4.98 -1.95
N LEU A 68 1.31 -5.43 -0.70
CA LEU A 68 2.20 -5.06 0.40
C LEU A 68 3.63 -5.61 0.17
N LYS A 69 3.75 -6.84 -0.32
CA LYS A 69 5.04 -7.43 -0.70
C LYS A 69 5.71 -6.62 -1.83
N ALA A 70 4.93 -6.18 -2.83
CA ALA A 70 5.44 -5.35 -3.92
C ALA A 70 5.93 -3.97 -3.43
N VAL A 71 5.21 -3.32 -2.51
CA VAL A 71 5.66 -2.09 -1.84
C VAL A 71 6.99 -2.33 -1.12
N ASN A 72 7.08 -3.39 -0.34
CA ASN A 72 8.28 -3.70 0.45
C ASN A 72 9.51 -4.07 -0.39
N LYS A 73 9.34 -4.44 -1.66
CA LYS A 73 10.45 -4.67 -2.61
C LYS A 73 11.05 -3.39 -3.18
N ILE A 74 10.40 -2.24 -3.01
CA ILE A 74 10.84 -0.94 -3.57
C ILE A 74 11.33 -0.04 -2.43
N PRO A 75 12.63 0.18 -2.28
CA PRO A 75 13.18 1.02 -1.20
C PRO A 75 12.52 2.39 -1.11
N GLN A 76 12.27 3.04 -2.27
CA GLN A 76 11.68 4.38 -2.32
C GLN A 76 10.25 4.43 -1.78
N LEU A 77 9.50 3.35 -1.83
CA LEU A 77 8.17 3.24 -1.23
C LEU A 77 8.22 3.05 0.30
N ARG A 78 9.41 2.74 0.84
CA ARG A 78 9.67 2.62 2.28
C ARG A 78 10.41 3.83 2.86
N GLN A 79 10.72 4.83 2.03
CA GLN A 79 11.38 6.06 2.46
C GLN A 79 10.36 7.07 2.98
N ARG A 80 10.79 7.87 3.96
CA ARG A 80 10.02 8.96 4.58
C ARG A 80 10.92 10.15 4.82
N VAL A 81 10.32 11.33 4.82
CA VAL A 81 10.99 12.54 5.34
C VAL A 81 10.40 12.82 6.71
N GLU A 82 11.23 12.79 7.72
CA GLU A 82 10.86 13.06 9.11
C GLU A 82 11.82 14.10 9.66
N GLU A 83 11.28 15.20 10.17
CA GLU A 83 12.07 16.31 10.73
C GLU A 83 13.16 16.85 9.77
N GLY A 84 12.87 16.83 8.47
CA GLY A 84 13.80 17.28 7.42
C GLY A 84 14.87 16.27 7.01
N GLU A 85 14.89 15.10 7.63
CA GLU A 85 15.82 14.00 7.32
C GLU A 85 15.12 12.89 6.51
N VAL A 86 15.87 12.25 5.62
CA VAL A 86 15.36 11.12 4.83
C VAL A 86 15.71 9.80 5.51
N TRP A 87 14.68 9.01 5.78
CA TRP A 87 14.80 7.70 6.42
C TRP A 87 14.28 6.60 5.49
N GLU A 88 14.95 5.45 5.47
CA GLU A 88 14.47 4.24 4.80
C GLU A 88 14.16 3.18 5.86
N TYR A 89 12.90 2.77 5.92
CA TYR A 89 12.46 1.68 6.78
C TYR A 89 12.87 0.33 6.19
N GLU A 90 13.21 -0.61 7.05
CA GLU A 90 13.49 -2.01 6.71
C GLU A 90 12.30 -2.66 6.00
N SER A 91 11.10 -2.42 6.51
CA SER A 91 9.83 -2.79 5.90
C SER A 91 8.73 -1.84 6.35
N VAL A 92 7.58 -1.88 5.69
CA VAL A 92 6.38 -1.12 6.07
C VAL A 92 5.18 -2.05 6.20
N ASP A 93 4.30 -1.72 7.14
CA ASP A 93 3.06 -2.44 7.39
C ASP A 93 1.90 -1.86 6.56
N ALA A 94 0.78 -2.55 6.48
CA ALA A 94 -0.41 -2.07 5.79
C ALA A 94 -1.41 -1.44 6.77
N LEU A 95 -1.82 -0.21 6.49
CA LEU A 95 -3.03 0.38 7.06
C LEU A 95 -4.16 0.24 6.03
N VAL A 96 -5.22 -0.49 6.36
CA VAL A 96 -6.30 -0.78 5.41
C VAL A 96 -7.67 -0.61 6.06
N PRO A 97 -8.62 0.12 5.41
CA PRO A 97 -10.00 0.20 5.86
C PRO A 97 -10.73 -1.10 5.54
N VAL A 98 -11.54 -1.55 6.48
CA VAL A 98 -12.42 -2.70 6.38
C VAL A 98 -13.84 -2.25 6.68
N LEU A 99 -14.80 -2.68 5.86
CA LEU A 99 -16.22 -2.43 6.12
C LEU A 99 -16.66 -3.26 7.34
N ALA A 100 -17.10 -2.57 8.37
CA ALA A 100 -17.52 -3.14 9.63
C ALA A 100 -18.99 -3.61 9.60
N ALA A 101 -19.45 -4.25 10.67
CA ALA A 101 -20.80 -4.83 10.76
C ALA A 101 -21.92 -3.79 10.68
N ASP A 102 -21.67 -2.55 11.08
CA ASP A 102 -22.58 -1.42 11.05
C ASP A 102 -22.63 -0.66 9.71
N GLY A 103 -21.85 -1.10 8.71
CA GLY A 103 -21.78 -0.49 7.39
C GLY A 103 -20.81 0.68 7.29
N GLU A 104 -20.13 1.04 8.37
CA GLU A 104 -19.08 2.05 8.41
C GLU A 104 -17.69 1.42 8.25
N PHE A 105 -16.65 2.24 8.04
CA PHE A 105 -15.29 1.74 7.90
C PHE A 105 -14.49 1.83 9.19
N THR A 106 -13.80 0.75 9.52
CA THR A 106 -12.75 0.74 10.53
C THR A 106 -11.40 0.52 9.89
N GLN A 107 -10.35 1.18 10.38
CA GLN A 107 -8.98 0.96 9.91
C GLN A 107 -8.30 -0.10 10.76
N ILE A 108 -7.66 -1.06 10.11
CA ILE A 108 -6.82 -2.06 10.76
C ILE A 108 -5.39 -1.93 10.29
N LEU A 109 -4.47 -2.26 11.18
CA LEU A 109 -3.06 -2.36 10.89
C LEU A 109 -2.67 -3.84 10.72
N VAL A 110 -2.15 -4.19 9.54
CA VAL A 110 -1.69 -5.54 9.21
C VAL A 110 -0.19 -5.53 9.06
N GLU A 111 0.50 -6.29 9.90
CA GLU A 111 1.96 -6.39 9.87
C GLU A 111 2.44 -7.10 8.60
N TYR A 112 3.51 -6.57 7.99
CA TYR A 112 4.17 -7.23 6.87
C TYR A 112 4.87 -8.51 7.35
N ARG A 113 4.61 -9.59 6.65
CA ARG A 113 5.31 -10.87 6.75
C ARG A 113 5.68 -11.35 5.36
N ALA A 114 6.92 -11.79 5.19
CA ALA A 114 7.46 -12.12 3.87
C ALA A 114 6.84 -13.39 3.28
N GLU A 115 6.49 -14.35 4.16
CA GLU A 115 5.91 -15.63 3.77
C GLU A 115 4.38 -15.57 3.81
N LEU A 116 3.73 -16.17 2.80
CA LEU A 116 2.28 -16.10 2.64
C LEU A 116 1.54 -16.74 3.83
N ALA A 117 1.99 -17.91 4.28
CA ALA A 117 1.34 -18.61 5.39
C ALA A 117 1.33 -17.75 6.67
N ASP A 118 2.47 -17.20 7.03
CA ASP A 118 2.62 -16.34 8.23
C ASP A 118 1.79 -15.07 8.11
N PHE A 119 1.72 -14.50 6.88
CA PHE A 119 0.89 -13.32 6.63
C PHE A 119 -0.59 -13.63 6.80
N LEU A 120 -1.07 -14.73 6.23
CA LEU A 120 -2.48 -15.11 6.31
C LEU A 120 -2.91 -15.47 7.72
N GLU A 121 -2.06 -16.19 8.47
CA GLU A 121 -2.29 -16.51 9.88
C GLU A 121 -2.49 -15.24 10.71
N HIS A 122 -1.72 -14.19 10.43
CA HIS A 122 -1.84 -12.90 11.10
C HIS A 122 -3.01 -12.05 10.58
N ALA A 123 -3.14 -11.88 9.26
CA ALA A 123 -4.06 -10.92 8.65
C ALA A 123 -5.52 -11.35 8.67
N VAL A 124 -5.80 -12.66 8.45
CA VAL A 124 -7.17 -13.16 8.29
C VAL A 124 -8.00 -12.96 9.57
N PRO A 125 -7.51 -13.31 10.77
CA PRO A 125 -8.25 -13.04 12.01
C PRO A 125 -8.54 -11.56 12.24
N LEU A 126 -7.57 -10.67 11.96
CA LEU A 126 -7.76 -9.23 12.10
C LEU A 126 -8.85 -8.70 11.17
N ILE A 127 -8.83 -9.12 9.90
CA ILE A 127 -9.83 -8.73 8.90
C ILE A 127 -11.22 -9.24 9.32
N GLN A 128 -11.32 -10.48 9.79
CA GLN A 128 -12.60 -11.05 10.23
C GLN A 128 -13.14 -10.36 11.48
N ALA A 129 -12.30 -10.11 12.48
CA ALA A 129 -12.69 -9.38 13.68
C ALA A 129 -13.20 -7.97 13.35
N ALA A 130 -12.53 -7.26 12.43
CA ALA A 130 -12.95 -5.94 11.98
C ALA A 130 -14.32 -5.96 11.27
N LYS A 131 -14.60 -7.00 10.48
CA LYS A 131 -15.89 -7.17 9.79
C LYS A 131 -17.06 -7.49 10.73
N GLN A 132 -16.78 -8.12 11.87
CA GLN A 132 -17.80 -8.55 12.83
C GLN A 132 -18.08 -7.53 13.93
N ALA A 133 -17.18 -6.59 14.16
CA ALA A 133 -17.31 -5.54 15.16
C ALA A 133 -17.91 -4.26 14.57
N PRO A 134 -18.54 -3.39 15.38
CA PRO A 134 -18.86 -2.03 14.96
C PRO A 134 -17.59 -1.24 14.60
N ALA A 135 -17.72 -0.30 13.68
CA ALA A 135 -16.62 0.55 13.27
C ALA A 135 -16.08 1.37 14.46
N ARG A 136 -14.75 1.52 14.49
CA ARG A 136 -14.08 2.35 15.49
C ARG A 136 -13.11 3.29 14.79
N ALA A 137 -13.14 4.56 15.17
CA ALA A 137 -12.08 5.48 14.79
C ALA A 137 -10.75 4.99 15.39
N ASN A 138 -9.82 4.68 14.54
CA ASN A 138 -8.48 4.20 14.93
C ASN A 138 -7.42 5.01 14.18
N PRO A 139 -7.19 6.27 14.57
CA PRO A 139 -6.20 7.12 13.90
C PRO A 139 -4.81 6.48 14.07
N CYS A 140 -4.14 6.27 12.94
CA CYS A 140 -2.78 5.76 12.91
C CYS A 140 -1.81 6.92 12.64
N HIS A 141 -0.84 7.10 13.53
CA HIS A 141 0.20 8.13 13.43
C HIS A 141 1.57 7.55 13.02
N ARG A 142 1.63 6.24 12.73
CA ARG A 142 2.87 5.59 12.28
C ARG A 142 3.27 6.08 10.88
N THR A 143 4.57 6.16 10.65
CA THR A 143 5.18 6.50 9.36
C THR A 143 5.76 5.25 8.66
N ASP A 144 6.01 4.17 9.39
CA ASP A 144 6.44 2.87 8.86
C ASP A 144 5.29 2.03 8.28
N ILE A 145 4.37 2.69 7.57
CA ILE A 145 3.20 2.07 6.92
C ILE A 145 3.06 2.49 5.46
N ALA A 146 2.32 1.69 4.71
CA ALA A 146 1.67 2.08 3.45
C ALA A 146 0.15 2.00 3.63
N VAL A 147 -0.58 2.89 2.98
CA VAL A 147 -2.05 2.94 3.07
C VAL A 147 -2.65 2.17 1.90
N PHE A 148 -3.60 1.29 2.20
CA PHE A 148 -4.27 0.46 1.22
C PHE A 148 -5.77 0.72 1.24
N SER A 149 -6.43 0.59 0.08
CA SER A 149 -7.89 0.71 -0.03
C SER A 149 -8.42 -0.18 -1.13
N CYS A 150 -9.44 -0.96 -0.83
CA CYS A 150 -10.14 -1.81 -1.79
C CYS A 150 -11.47 -1.18 -2.18
N LEU A 151 -11.73 -1.10 -3.47
CA LEU A 151 -12.98 -0.63 -4.07
C LEU A 151 -13.64 -1.77 -4.86
N PRO A 152 -14.17 -2.82 -4.18
CA PRO A 152 -14.59 -4.05 -4.85
C PRO A 152 -15.86 -3.91 -5.69
N TRP A 153 -16.50 -2.75 -5.64
CA TRP A 153 -17.77 -2.48 -6.33
C TRP A 153 -17.58 -1.94 -7.76
N ILE A 154 -16.45 -1.31 -8.04
CA ILE A 154 -16.22 -0.61 -9.32
C ILE A 154 -14.87 -0.98 -9.94
N PRO A 155 -14.82 -1.18 -11.29
CA PRO A 155 -13.58 -1.21 -12.04
C PRO A 155 -13.22 0.25 -12.39
N PHE A 156 -12.29 0.83 -11.71
CA PHE A 156 -11.88 2.21 -11.95
C PHE A 156 -10.72 2.29 -12.96
N THR A 157 -10.65 3.38 -13.70
CA THR A 157 -9.52 3.71 -14.59
C THR A 157 -8.57 4.72 -13.97
N GLN A 158 -9.05 5.44 -12.94
CA GLN A 158 -8.27 6.38 -12.15
C GLN A 158 -8.89 6.53 -10.77
N VAL A 159 -8.05 6.74 -9.76
CA VAL A 159 -8.48 7.09 -8.42
C VAL A 159 -7.54 8.13 -7.83
N ALA A 160 -8.08 9.07 -7.11
CA ALA A 160 -7.35 10.03 -6.30
C ALA A 160 -7.91 9.97 -4.88
N SER A 161 -7.06 9.78 -3.92
CA SER A 161 -7.43 9.76 -2.50
C SER A 161 -7.35 11.13 -1.89
N ALA A 162 -8.20 11.36 -0.90
CA ALA A 162 -8.02 12.47 0.01
C ALA A 162 -6.70 12.29 0.77
N TYR A 163 -5.89 13.32 0.83
CA TYR A 163 -4.67 13.38 1.62
C TYR A 163 -4.53 14.77 2.24
N ARG A 164 -3.79 14.83 3.33
CA ARG A 164 -3.52 16.13 3.94
C ARG A 164 -2.46 16.85 3.13
N VAL A 165 -2.77 18.09 2.69
CA VAL A 165 -1.82 18.97 2.00
C VAL A 165 -0.85 19.56 3.06
N PHE A 166 -0.06 18.70 3.69
CA PHE A 166 1.03 19.12 4.53
C PHE A 166 2.36 18.78 3.85
N ARG A 167 3.36 19.60 4.03
CA ARG A 167 4.73 19.18 3.81
C ARG A 167 4.96 17.94 4.69
N GLY A 168 5.10 16.75 4.09
CA GLY A 168 5.37 15.53 4.83
C GLY A 168 4.41 14.36 4.64
N GLN A 169 3.42 14.42 3.74
CA GLN A 169 2.67 13.23 3.36
C GLN A 169 3.53 12.37 2.40
N TYR A 170 4.29 11.44 2.95
CA TYR A 170 5.19 10.58 2.18
C TYR A 170 4.73 9.12 2.14
N LEU A 171 3.58 8.81 2.73
CA LEU A 171 3.01 7.46 2.72
C LEU A 171 2.49 7.14 1.31
N PRO A 172 2.90 6.01 0.69
CA PRO A 172 2.27 5.55 -0.53
C PRO A 172 0.84 5.09 -0.24
N LEU A 173 -0.09 5.44 -1.15
CA LEU A 173 -1.48 5.01 -1.09
C LEU A 173 -1.74 4.08 -2.27
N ILE A 174 -2.15 2.85 -1.98
CA ILE A 174 -2.40 1.81 -2.96
C ILE A 174 -3.89 1.46 -2.97
N HIS A 175 -4.49 1.51 -4.16
CA HIS A 175 -5.90 1.15 -4.37
C HIS A 175 -5.98 -0.03 -5.31
N TRP A 176 -6.93 -0.92 -5.07
CA TRP A 176 -7.32 -1.92 -6.06
C TRP A 176 -8.83 -2.01 -6.15
N GLY A 177 -9.31 -2.32 -7.34
CA GLY A 177 -10.74 -2.30 -7.65
C GLY A 177 -11.31 -3.66 -7.98
N LYS A 178 -12.55 -3.63 -8.49
CA LYS A 178 -13.23 -4.81 -9.01
C LYS A 178 -12.47 -5.36 -10.21
N MET A 179 -12.19 -6.64 -10.20
CA MET A 179 -11.64 -7.32 -11.38
C MET A 179 -12.74 -7.60 -12.40
N GLU A 180 -12.40 -7.51 -13.67
CA GLU A 180 -13.27 -7.82 -14.79
C GLU A 180 -12.50 -8.60 -15.86
N ALA A 181 -13.23 -9.39 -16.64
CA ALA A 181 -12.63 -10.09 -17.77
C ALA A 181 -12.37 -9.12 -18.93
N ASP A 182 -11.17 -9.16 -19.51
CA ASP A 182 -10.87 -8.45 -20.75
C ASP A 182 -11.47 -9.17 -21.97
N VAL A 183 -11.24 -8.63 -23.16
CA VAL A 183 -11.73 -9.19 -24.43
C VAL A 183 -11.18 -10.60 -24.72
N SER A 184 -10.11 -11.03 -24.06
CA SER A 184 -9.51 -12.35 -24.17
C SER A 184 -9.94 -13.29 -23.03
N GLY A 185 -10.85 -12.85 -22.15
CA GLY A 185 -11.32 -13.60 -20.99
C GLY A 185 -10.34 -13.60 -19.80
N ARG A 186 -9.25 -12.80 -19.82
CA ARG A 186 -8.29 -12.69 -18.72
C ARG A 186 -8.86 -11.78 -17.63
N LEU A 187 -8.70 -12.19 -16.37
CA LEU A 187 -9.13 -11.38 -15.24
C LEU A 187 -8.13 -10.26 -14.96
N MET A 188 -8.58 -9.03 -15.18
CA MET A 188 -7.80 -7.81 -14.97
C MET A 188 -8.37 -7.04 -13.79
N MET A 189 -7.49 -6.62 -12.88
CA MET A 189 -7.83 -5.83 -11.70
C MET A 189 -7.14 -4.47 -11.80
N PRO A 190 -7.87 -3.34 -11.70
CA PRO A 190 -7.22 -2.04 -11.64
C PRO A 190 -6.47 -1.91 -10.33
N VAL A 191 -5.21 -1.51 -10.42
CA VAL A 191 -4.37 -1.14 -9.28
C VAL A 191 -3.89 0.28 -9.51
N ALA A 192 -4.03 1.14 -8.51
CA ALA A 192 -3.49 2.49 -8.52
C ALA A 192 -2.51 2.68 -7.37
N ILE A 193 -1.44 3.40 -7.65
CA ILE A 193 -0.52 3.88 -6.64
C ILE A 193 -0.44 5.40 -6.70
N GLN A 194 -0.63 6.05 -5.57
CA GLN A 194 -0.39 7.47 -5.37
C GLN A 194 0.83 7.63 -4.48
N ALA A 195 1.83 8.37 -4.94
CA ALA A 195 3.12 8.53 -4.30
C ALA A 195 3.62 9.97 -4.35
N ASN A 196 4.53 10.31 -3.43
CA ASN A 196 5.15 11.62 -3.39
C ASN A 196 6.41 11.65 -4.24
N HIS A 197 6.46 12.55 -5.24
CA HIS A 197 7.57 12.66 -6.19
C HIS A 197 8.89 13.12 -5.53
N VAL A 198 8.83 13.67 -4.32
CA VAL A 198 10.03 13.96 -3.53
C VAL A 198 10.89 12.70 -3.34
N LEU A 199 10.25 11.53 -3.16
CA LEU A 199 10.92 10.25 -2.88
C LEU A 199 10.81 9.22 -4.02
N VAL A 200 9.74 9.31 -4.84
CA VAL A 200 9.35 8.25 -5.79
C VAL A 200 9.30 8.79 -7.21
N ASP A 201 9.89 8.07 -8.16
CA ASP A 201 9.84 8.38 -9.58
C ASP A 201 9.07 7.31 -10.36
N GLY A 202 8.73 7.58 -11.62
CA GLY A 202 8.00 6.65 -12.48
C GLY A 202 8.68 5.28 -12.64
N VAL A 203 10.02 5.22 -12.62
CA VAL A 203 10.77 3.95 -12.66
C VAL A 203 10.49 3.07 -11.43
N HIS A 204 10.34 3.67 -10.25
CA HIS A 204 10.02 2.95 -9.02
C HIS A 204 8.60 2.38 -9.08
N VAL A 205 7.64 3.16 -9.63
CA VAL A 205 6.27 2.71 -9.88
C VAL A 205 6.25 1.60 -10.94
N GLY A 206 7.02 1.73 -12.01
CA GLY A 206 7.17 0.67 -13.02
C GLY A 206 7.67 -0.65 -12.41
N ASN A 207 8.65 -0.58 -11.50
CA ASN A 207 9.15 -1.76 -10.79
C ASN A 207 8.11 -2.33 -9.79
N PHE A 208 7.30 -1.48 -9.16
CA PHE A 208 6.17 -1.92 -8.33
C PHE A 208 5.20 -2.80 -9.12
N TYR A 209 4.75 -2.36 -10.32
CA TYR A 209 3.87 -3.17 -11.17
C TYR A 209 4.53 -4.45 -11.68
N LYS A 210 5.81 -4.42 -12.07
CA LYS A 210 6.56 -5.64 -12.45
C LYS A 210 6.60 -6.66 -11.31
N ASN A 211 6.79 -6.20 -10.06
CA ASN A 211 6.76 -7.10 -8.91
C ASN A 211 5.37 -7.70 -8.69
N ILE A 212 4.29 -6.92 -8.85
CA ILE A 212 2.92 -7.44 -8.75
C ILE A 212 2.68 -8.54 -9.79
N ASP A 213 3.01 -8.28 -11.06
CA ASP A 213 2.85 -9.26 -12.14
C ASP A 213 3.63 -10.54 -11.84
N CYS A 214 4.89 -10.42 -11.40
CA CYS A 214 5.71 -11.56 -11.02
C CYS A 214 5.08 -12.36 -9.87
N PHE A 215 4.59 -11.69 -8.82
CA PHE A 215 3.98 -12.36 -7.67
C PHE A 215 2.64 -12.99 -8.03
N CYS A 216 1.80 -12.33 -8.84
CA CYS A 216 0.54 -12.90 -9.30
C CYS A 216 0.73 -14.14 -10.20
N CYS A 217 1.83 -14.21 -10.96
CA CYS A 217 2.14 -15.38 -11.81
C CYS A 217 2.75 -16.56 -11.01
N GLY A 218 3.19 -16.33 -9.78
CA GLY A 218 3.79 -17.34 -8.91
C GLY A 218 2.80 -18.25 -8.17
N PHE A 219 1.48 -18.05 -8.36
CA PHE A 219 0.38 -18.84 -7.82
C PHE A 219 -0.17 -19.85 -8.90
#